data_80aca4fdb8fd86f480d0901ed915baac
#
_entry.id   80aca4fdb8fd86f480d0901ed915baac
#
_cell.length_a   1.000
_cell.length_b   1.000
_cell.length_c   1.000
_cell.angle_alpha   90.00
_cell.angle_beta   90.00
_cell.angle_gamma   90.00
#
_symmetry.space_group_name_H-M   'P 1'
#
loop_
_entity.id
_entity.type
_entity.pdbx_description
1 polymer ?
#
loop_
_entity_poly.entity_id
_entity_poly.type
_entity_poly.pdbx_seq_one_letter_code
_entity_poly.pdbx_strand_id
1 'polypeptide(L)'
;SAHRKVFGTTDDLLVGLQLTHSGRFCRPNTKQLEPRIAYHHPLLDEKFGIAADDDSVIWTDDNLERLIDNYVRASHLAAQAGYRFVDIKACHGYLLHEFLSARRRSGRFGGDYAGRTHLLKTIIARVRDEVPDLMVMCRLSVFDVPPFQTSREVGRPMDYQSLMPYECGFGVNAENPLEIDLTEPLRLICELKEMGVAAVNVSCGSPYYSPHIQRPAIFPPSDGYQPP
;
A
#
# COMPACT_ATOMS: atom_id res chain seq x y z
N SER A 1 21.71 -19.96 -14.00
CA SER A 1 20.31 -20.06 -13.50
C SER A 1 19.62 -21.28 -14.07
N ALA A 2 18.55 -21.75 -13.41
CA ALA A 2 17.74 -22.85 -13.92
C ALA A 2 17.11 -22.50 -15.29
N HIS A 3 16.67 -21.27 -15.46
CA HIS A 3 16.13 -20.76 -16.73
C HIS A 3 17.12 -20.92 -17.89
N ARG A 4 18.39 -20.49 -17.72
CA ARG A 4 19.43 -20.65 -18.75
C ARG A 4 19.67 -22.11 -19.14
N LYS A 5 19.55 -23.05 -18.19
CA LYS A 5 19.70 -24.49 -18.49
C LYS A 5 18.57 -25.01 -19.40
N VAL A 6 17.38 -24.44 -19.32
CA VAL A 6 16.20 -24.87 -20.10
C VAL A 6 16.10 -24.11 -21.43
N PHE A 7 16.32 -22.79 -21.41
CA PHE A 7 16.06 -21.91 -22.54
C PHE A 7 17.32 -21.37 -23.25
N GLY A 8 18.51 -21.68 -22.73
CA GLY A 8 19.79 -21.27 -23.33
C GLY A 8 20.21 -19.85 -23.05
N THR A 9 19.31 -18.97 -22.66
CA THR A 9 19.52 -17.54 -22.38
C THR A 9 18.86 -17.11 -21.07
N THR A 10 19.15 -15.91 -20.62
CA THR A 10 18.43 -15.18 -19.57
C THR A 10 17.99 -13.79 -20.03
N ASP A 11 18.23 -13.46 -21.30
CA ASP A 11 17.96 -12.12 -21.85
C ASP A 11 16.46 -11.85 -22.04
N ASP A 12 15.69 -12.93 -22.10
CA ASP A 12 14.22 -12.93 -22.13
C ASP A 12 13.56 -12.80 -20.76
N LEU A 13 14.35 -12.84 -19.67
CA LEU A 13 13.83 -12.66 -18.31
C LEU A 13 13.67 -11.17 -17.98
N LEU A 14 12.45 -10.80 -17.58
CA LEU A 14 12.17 -9.51 -16.97
C LEU A 14 12.19 -9.67 -15.44
N VAL A 15 13.28 -9.24 -14.81
CA VAL A 15 13.45 -9.33 -13.35
C VAL A 15 13.42 -7.95 -12.73
N GLY A 16 12.57 -7.77 -11.72
CA GLY A 16 12.41 -6.50 -11.01
C GLY A 16 12.53 -6.63 -9.51
N LEU A 17 12.62 -5.49 -8.85
CA LEU A 17 12.68 -5.37 -7.40
C LEU A 17 11.46 -4.61 -6.90
N GLN A 18 10.68 -5.21 -5.98
CA GLN A 18 9.59 -4.50 -5.34
C GLN A 18 10.12 -3.64 -4.19
N LEU A 19 9.86 -2.33 -4.27
CA LEU A 19 10.20 -1.36 -3.24
C LEU A 19 8.98 -1.08 -2.36
N THR A 20 9.18 -1.09 -1.04
CA THR A 20 8.09 -0.92 -0.08
C THR A 20 8.57 -0.32 1.22
N HIS A 21 7.65 0.35 1.93
CA HIS A 21 7.77 0.69 3.34
C HIS A 21 6.59 0.09 4.10
N SER A 22 6.88 -0.71 5.13
CA SER A 22 5.85 -1.51 5.83
C SER A 22 4.83 -0.69 6.62
N GLY A 23 5.10 0.61 6.84
CA GLY A 23 4.17 1.50 7.52
C GLY A 23 3.82 1.03 8.92
N ARG A 24 2.57 0.82 9.19
CA ARG A 24 2.01 0.32 10.45
C ARG A 24 2.65 -0.98 10.93
N PHE A 25 3.15 -1.79 10.01
CA PHE A 25 3.73 -3.11 10.28
C PHE A 25 5.27 -3.10 10.36
N CYS A 26 5.89 -1.93 10.48
CA CYS A 26 7.34 -1.80 10.55
C CYS A 26 7.94 -2.54 11.75
N ARG A 27 9.07 -3.22 11.49
CA ARG A 27 9.91 -3.89 12.49
C ARG A 27 11.38 -3.72 12.10
N PRO A 28 11.90 -2.47 12.08
CA PRO A 28 13.22 -2.19 11.51
C PRO A 28 14.37 -2.73 12.37
N ASN A 29 14.21 -2.79 13.68
CA ASN A 29 15.31 -3.10 14.60
C ASN A 29 15.15 -4.46 15.27
N THR A 30 13.91 -4.82 15.63
CA THR A 30 13.61 -6.05 16.39
C THR A 30 12.37 -6.73 15.80
N LYS A 31 11.88 -7.78 16.48
CA LYS A 31 10.59 -8.40 16.15
C LYS A 31 9.38 -7.59 16.65
N GLN A 32 9.59 -6.55 17.44
CA GLN A 32 8.54 -5.67 17.94
C GLN A 32 8.10 -4.70 16.85
N LEU A 33 6.82 -4.32 16.87
CA LEU A 33 6.29 -3.30 15.98
C LEU A 33 6.85 -1.93 16.39
N GLU A 34 7.32 -1.19 15.41
CA GLU A 34 7.73 0.21 15.50
C GLU A 34 6.97 0.96 14.39
N PRO A 35 5.65 1.18 14.57
CA PRO A 35 4.79 1.63 13.49
C PRO A 35 5.18 3.01 12.97
N ARG A 36 4.97 3.20 11.68
CA ARG A 36 5.08 4.49 10.99
C ARG A 36 3.80 4.62 10.15
N ILE A 37 2.95 5.56 10.52
CA ILE A 37 1.61 5.67 9.95
C ILE A 37 1.41 6.98 9.21
N ALA A 38 0.46 6.96 8.27
CA ALA A 38 0.04 8.17 7.56
C ALA A 38 -0.86 9.05 8.44
N TYR A 39 -1.75 8.43 9.18
CA TYR A 39 -2.74 9.04 10.07
C TYR A 39 -3.26 8.00 11.08
N HIS A 40 -3.86 8.44 12.17
CA HIS A 40 -4.56 7.55 13.09
C HIS A 40 -5.81 6.97 12.45
N HIS A 41 -5.81 5.64 12.27
CA HIS A 41 -6.96 4.88 11.82
C HIS A 41 -7.57 4.15 13.02
N PRO A 42 -8.72 4.59 13.58
CA PRO A 42 -9.18 4.13 14.88
C PRO A 42 -9.23 2.60 15.03
N LEU A 43 -9.80 1.90 14.02
CA LEU A 43 -9.92 0.43 14.07
C LEU A 43 -8.57 -0.28 13.95
N LEU A 44 -7.66 0.24 13.14
CA LEU A 44 -6.33 -0.37 12.99
C LEU A 44 -5.42 -0.04 14.17
N ASP A 45 -5.54 1.15 14.73
CA ASP A 45 -4.78 1.54 15.91
C ASP A 45 -5.13 0.65 17.09
N GLU A 46 -6.43 0.43 17.35
CA GLU A 46 -6.90 -0.53 18.34
C GLU A 46 -6.36 -1.94 18.07
N LYS A 47 -6.51 -2.43 16.83
CA LYS A 47 -6.08 -3.78 16.44
C LYS A 47 -4.59 -4.03 16.62
N PHE A 48 -3.76 -3.01 16.40
CA PHE A 48 -2.29 -3.13 16.45
C PHE A 48 -1.64 -2.47 17.66
N GLY A 49 -2.43 -2.04 18.63
CA GLY A 49 -1.95 -1.52 19.91
C GLY A 49 -1.22 -0.17 19.80
N ILE A 50 -1.66 0.69 18.88
CA ILE A 50 -1.17 2.06 18.74
C ILE A 50 -2.06 2.95 19.60
N ALA A 51 -1.48 3.71 20.53
CA ALA A 51 -2.23 4.65 21.34
C ALA A 51 -2.79 5.78 20.47
N ALA A 52 -4.06 6.15 20.67
CA ALA A 52 -4.74 7.13 19.84
C ALA A 52 -4.18 8.56 19.97
N ASP A 53 -3.41 8.80 21.03
CA ASP A 53 -2.74 10.06 21.36
C ASP A 53 -1.22 10.02 21.10
N ASP A 54 -0.69 8.94 20.54
CA ASP A 54 0.73 8.82 20.18
C ASP A 54 1.00 9.36 18.76
N ASP A 55 1.04 10.66 18.63
CA ASP A 55 1.39 11.32 17.37
C ASP A 55 2.84 11.08 16.91
N SER A 56 3.70 10.52 17.76
CA SER A 56 5.11 10.26 17.43
C SER A 56 5.27 9.22 16.31
N VAL A 57 4.27 8.38 16.11
CA VAL A 57 4.24 7.35 15.05
C VAL A 57 3.80 7.91 13.69
N ILE A 58 3.16 9.09 13.65
CA ILE A 58 2.73 9.75 12.42
C ILE A 58 3.96 10.33 11.71
N TRP A 59 4.17 9.92 10.48
CA TRP A 59 5.26 10.49 9.69
C TRP A 59 4.94 11.90 9.21
N THR A 60 5.87 12.82 9.51
CA THR A 60 5.81 14.21 9.09
C THR A 60 6.09 14.34 7.58
N ASP A 61 5.76 15.48 6.99
CA ASP A 61 6.07 15.75 5.59
C ASP A 61 7.59 15.71 5.32
N ASP A 62 8.42 16.12 6.29
CA ASP A 62 9.89 16.01 6.18
C ASP A 62 10.38 14.55 6.17
N ASN A 63 9.71 13.66 6.93
CA ASN A 63 9.99 12.23 6.86
C ASN A 63 9.67 11.66 5.47
N LEU A 64 8.58 12.14 4.87
CA LEU A 64 8.13 11.70 3.55
C LEU A 64 9.05 12.18 2.43
N GLU A 65 9.58 13.39 2.52
CA GLU A 65 10.61 13.84 1.57
C GLU A 65 11.85 12.95 1.61
N ARG A 66 12.34 12.62 2.81
CA ARG A 66 13.45 11.65 2.96
C ARG A 66 13.09 10.26 2.45
N LEU A 67 11.83 9.85 2.60
CA LEU A 67 11.37 8.58 2.03
C LEU A 67 11.42 8.58 0.51
N ILE A 68 10.97 9.66 -0.13
CA ILE A 68 11.05 9.84 -1.59
C ILE A 68 12.51 9.67 -2.05
N ASP A 69 13.46 10.34 -1.40
CA ASP A 69 14.89 10.21 -1.72
C ASP A 69 15.38 8.76 -1.54
N ASN A 70 14.92 8.06 -0.52
CA ASN A 70 15.26 6.66 -0.30
C ASN A 70 14.72 5.73 -1.41
N TYR A 71 13.51 5.99 -1.93
CA TYR A 71 12.99 5.24 -3.09
C TYR A 71 13.85 5.47 -4.34
N VAL A 72 14.25 6.71 -4.61
CA VAL A 72 15.17 7.04 -5.72
C VAL A 72 16.50 6.33 -5.54
N ARG A 73 17.11 6.43 -4.36
CA ARG A 73 18.36 5.74 -4.05
C ARG A 73 18.26 4.21 -4.21
N ALA A 74 17.19 3.60 -3.72
CA ALA A 74 16.96 2.17 -3.87
C ALA A 74 16.78 1.77 -5.34
N SER A 75 16.17 2.63 -6.15
CA SER A 75 16.01 2.43 -7.60
C SER A 75 17.36 2.49 -8.34
N HIS A 76 18.25 3.43 -7.98
CA HIS A 76 19.63 3.43 -8.50
C HIS A 76 20.37 2.13 -8.16
N LEU A 77 20.26 1.65 -6.92
CA LEU A 77 20.89 0.38 -6.51
C LEU A 77 20.29 -0.81 -7.26
N ALA A 78 18.98 -0.81 -7.51
CA ALA A 78 18.33 -1.85 -8.30
C ALA A 78 18.86 -1.87 -9.76
N ALA A 79 18.97 -0.71 -10.40
CA ALA A 79 19.55 -0.58 -11.74
C ALA A 79 21.00 -1.08 -11.78
N GLN A 80 21.84 -0.65 -10.82
CA GLN A 80 23.23 -1.12 -10.70
C GLN A 80 23.33 -2.62 -10.48
N ALA A 81 22.38 -3.23 -9.77
CA ALA A 81 22.31 -4.67 -9.56
C ALA A 81 21.77 -5.45 -10.77
N GLY A 82 21.39 -4.76 -11.87
CA GLY A 82 20.91 -5.37 -13.11
C GLY A 82 19.43 -5.70 -13.14
N TYR A 83 18.62 -5.17 -12.22
CA TYR A 83 17.16 -5.24 -12.32
C TYR A 83 16.67 -4.40 -13.50
N ARG A 84 15.60 -4.86 -14.14
CA ARG A 84 15.03 -4.20 -15.32
C ARG A 84 13.87 -3.28 -14.96
N PHE A 85 13.28 -3.45 -13.79
CA PHE A 85 12.23 -2.59 -13.27
C PHE A 85 12.23 -2.55 -11.75
N VAL A 86 11.61 -1.50 -11.22
CA VAL A 86 11.15 -1.45 -9.82
C VAL A 86 9.62 -1.44 -9.79
N ASP A 87 9.06 -2.14 -8.80
CA ASP A 87 7.63 -2.21 -8.54
C ASP A 87 7.34 -1.45 -7.25
N ILE A 88 6.72 -0.27 -7.37
CA ILE A 88 6.40 0.59 -6.24
C ILE A 88 5.13 0.05 -5.56
N LYS A 89 5.27 -0.43 -4.33
CA LYS A 89 4.16 -1.06 -3.62
C LYS A 89 3.28 -0.06 -2.89
N ALA A 90 2.08 0.16 -3.40
CA ALA A 90 0.99 0.95 -2.80
C ALA A 90 -0.24 0.08 -2.53
N CYS A 91 -0.06 -1.00 -1.75
CA CYS A 91 -1.12 -1.97 -1.48
C CYS A 91 -1.00 -2.61 -0.09
N HIS A 92 -2.01 -3.39 0.30
CA HIS A 92 -2.03 -4.27 1.46
C HIS A 92 -1.95 -3.57 2.83
N GLY A 93 -2.36 -2.31 2.94
CA GLY A 93 -2.28 -1.55 4.19
C GLY A 93 -0.86 -1.09 4.54
N TYR A 94 0.10 -1.16 3.60
CA TYR A 94 1.43 -0.61 3.81
C TYR A 94 1.43 0.91 3.62
N LEU A 95 2.52 1.58 3.95
CA LEU A 95 2.54 3.04 4.09
C LEU A 95 1.97 3.79 2.88
N LEU A 96 2.40 3.48 1.66
CA LEU A 96 1.90 4.17 0.46
C LEU A 96 0.42 3.90 0.21
N HIS A 97 -0.09 2.72 0.59
CA HIS A 97 -1.52 2.43 0.51
C HIS A 97 -2.32 3.23 1.55
N GLU A 98 -1.81 3.32 2.78
CA GLU A 98 -2.43 4.10 3.85
C GLU A 98 -2.58 5.59 3.46
N PHE A 99 -1.62 6.15 2.71
CA PHE A 99 -1.72 7.51 2.19
C PHE A 99 -2.89 7.72 1.24
N LEU A 100 -3.29 6.71 0.47
CA LEU A 100 -4.44 6.82 -0.46
C LEU A 100 -5.77 7.07 0.26
N SER A 101 -5.88 6.70 1.55
CA SER A 101 -7.04 6.95 2.40
C SER A 101 -6.84 8.07 3.43
N ALA A 102 -5.73 8.79 3.40
CA ALA A 102 -5.36 9.80 4.41
C ALA A 102 -6.17 11.12 4.30
N ARG A 103 -7.51 11.02 4.26
CA ARG A 103 -8.41 12.19 4.12
C ARG A 103 -8.31 13.15 5.30
N ARG A 104 -8.08 12.62 6.51
CA ARG A 104 -7.99 13.41 7.76
C ARG A 104 -6.59 13.91 8.07
N ARG A 105 -5.59 13.50 7.28
CA ARG A 105 -4.24 13.99 7.43
C ARG A 105 -4.14 15.44 6.93
N SER A 106 -3.57 16.31 7.75
CA SER A 106 -3.15 17.66 7.33
C SER A 106 -1.83 17.61 6.54
N GLY A 107 -1.51 18.72 5.86
CA GLY A 107 -0.28 18.86 5.12
C GLY A 107 -0.39 18.41 3.66
N ARG A 108 0.75 18.39 2.98
CA ARG A 108 0.85 18.22 1.53
C ARG A 108 0.49 16.82 1.03
N PHE A 109 0.61 15.81 1.89
CA PHE A 109 0.41 14.41 1.56
C PHE A 109 -0.90 13.84 2.12
N GLY A 110 -1.94 14.67 2.29
CA GLY A 110 -3.23 14.23 2.82
C GLY A 110 -4.39 15.08 2.31
N GLY A 111 -5.58 14.90 2.89
CA GLY A 111 -6.77 15.66 2.56
C GLY A 111 -7.47 15.21 1.30
N ASP A 112 -7.48 16.01 0.26
CA ASP A 112 -8.14 15.71 -1.00
C ASP A 112 -7.40 14.63 -1.82
N TYR A 113 -8.00 14.23 -2.93
CA TYR A 113 -7.42 13.21 -3.82
C TYR A 113 -5.98 13.57 -4.28
N ALA A 114 -5.74 14.85 -4.59
CA ALA A 114 -4.43 15.29 -5.06
C ALA A 114 -3.37 15.10 -3.97
N GLY A 115 -3.64 15.54 -2.75
CA GLY A 115 -2.75 15.37 -1.61
C GLY A 115 -2.52 13.90 -1.25
N ARG A 116 -3.56 13.07 -1.19
CA ARG A 116 -3.45 11.65 -0.85
C ARG A 116 -2.65 10.83 -1.88
N THR A 117 -2.71 11.19 -3.15
CA THR A 117 -1.96 10.51 -4.22
C THR A 117 -0.57 11.14 -4.46
N HIS A 118 -0.28 12.28 -3.84
CA HIS A 118 0.92 13.06 -4.10
C HIS A 118 2.21 12.28 -3.80
N LEU A 119 2.27 11.58 -2.67
CA LEU A 119 3.45 10.80 -2.28
C LEU A 119 3.81 9.74 -3.33
N LEU A 120 2.84 8.91 -3.73
CA LEU A 120 3.04 7.86 -4.72
C LEU A 120 3.49 8.45 -6.07
N LYS A 121 2.80 9.49 -6.53
CA LYS A 121 3.12 10.15 -7.81
C LYS A 121 4.49 10.80 -7.80
N THR A 122 4.87 11.45 -6.70
CA THR A 122 6.19 12.08 -6.57
C THR A 122 7.31 11.04 -6.60
N ILE A 123 7.15 9.92 -5.89
CA ILE A 123 8.12 8.81 -5.94
C ILE A 123 8.27 8.32 -7.38
N ILE A 124 7.17 8.03 -8.08
CA ILE A 124 7.20 7.53 -9.45
C ILE A 124 7.86 8.54 -10.41
N ALA A 125 7.48 9.81 -10.31
CA ALA A 125 8.04 10.87 -11.16
C ALA A 125 9.55 10.99 -10.95
N ARG A 126 9.99 11.07 -9.68
CA ARG A 126 11.42 11.19 -9.33
C ARG A 126 12.24 9.97 -9.79
N VAL A 127 11.74 8.76 -9.58
CA VAL A 127 12.44 7.55 -10.03
C VAL A 127 12.57 7.53 -11.55
N ARG A 128 11.54 7.92 -12.30
CA ARG A 128 11.59 7.96 -13.77
C ARG A 128 12.53 9.02 -14.31
N ASP A 129 12.59 10.17 -13.63
CA ASP A 129 13.48 11.28 -14.04
C ASP A 129 14.95 10.97 -13.73
N GLU A 130 15.23 10.44 -12.56
CA GLU A 130 16.60 10.23 -12.08
C GLU A 130 17.19 8.85 -12.48
N VAL A 131 16.36 7.87 -12.82
CA VAL A 131 16.79 6.51 -13.23
C VAL A 131 16.09 6.10 -14.54
N PRO A 132 16.31 6.82 -15.66
CA PRO A 132 15.49 6.70 -16.88
C PRO A 132 15.56 5.31 -17.56
N ASP A 133 16.65 4.57 -17.35
CA ASP A 133 16.82 3.22 -17.93
C ASP A 133 16.06 2.13 -17.17
N LEU A 134 15.49 2.46 -16.01
CA LEU A 134 14.75 1.54 -15.17
C LEU A 134 13.24 1.70 -15.39
N MET A 135 12.56 0.63 -15.81
CA MET A 135 11.11 0.68 -15.90
C MET A 135 10.48 0.81 -14.49
N VAL A 136 9.42 1.58 -14.39
CA VAL A 136 8.63 1.69 -13.15
C VAL A 136 7.31 0.99 -13.32
N MET A 137 7.01 0.08 -12.42
CA MET A 137 5.72 -0.57 -12.23
C MET A 137 5.14 -0.17 -10.87
N CYS A 138 3.85 -0.40 -10.67
CA CYS A 138 3.18 -0.12 -9.41
C CYS A 138 2.28 -1.28 -9.02
N ARG A 139 2.38 -1.75 -7.77
CA ARG A 139 1.39 -2.66 -7.21
C ARG A 139 0.41 -1.87 -6.36
N LEU A 140 -0.84 -1.79 -6.81
CA LEU A 140 -1.87 -0.92 -6.25
C LEU A 140 -3.04 -1.74 -5.70
N SER A 141 -3.42 -1.52 -4.42
CA SER A 141 -4.74 -1.93 -3.95
C SER A 141 -5.78 -0.94 -4.45
N VAL A 142 -6.78 -1.46 -5.17
CA VAL A 142 -7.85 -0.63 -5.77
C VAL A 142 -9.06 -0.47 -4.87
N PHE A 143 -9.18 -1.28 -3.81
CA PHE A 143 -10.12 -1.02 -2.72
C PHE A 143 -9.65 -1.63 -1.40
N ASP A 144 -10.14 -1.09 -0.31
CA ASP A 144 -9.84 -1.53 1.05
C ASP A 144 -11.05 -1.27 1.97
N VAL A 145 -11.75 -2.35 2.31
CA VAL A 145 -12.92 -2.32 3.20
C VAL A 145 -12.51 -2.14 4.66
N PRO A 146 -13.45 -1.80 5.58
CA PRO A 146 -13.17 -1.79 7.01
C PRO A 146 -12.50 -3.07 7.47
N PRO A 147 -11.60 -3.01 8.46
CA PRO A 147 -10.93 -4.18 9.00
C PRO A 147 -11.92 -5.24 9.50
N PHE A 148 -11.55 -6.50 9.32
CA PHE A 148 -12.35 -7.64 9.77
C PHE A 148 -11.79 -8.25 11.05
N GLN A 149 -12.66 -8.93 11.77
CA GLN A 149 -12.37 -9.67 12.99
C GLN A 149 -13.09 -11.01 13.01
N THR A 150 -12.69 -11.87 13.94
CA THR A 150 -13.32 -13.16 14.16
C THR A 150 -14.77 -13.01 14.61
N SER A 151 -15.62 -13.98 14.21
CA SER A 151 -16.94 -14.18 14.78
C SER A 151 -17.20 -15.68 14.98
N ARG A 152 -18.40 -16.04 15.42
CA ARG A 152 -18.75 -17.44 15.69
C ARG A 152 -18.77 -18.31 14.43
N GLU A 153 -19.17 -17.76 13.30
CA GLU A 153 -19.36 -18.50 12.04
C GLU A 153 -18.34 -18.03 11.00
N VAL A 154 -18.40 -16.77 10.59
CA VAL A 154 -17.55 -16.19 9.57
C VAL A 154 -16.94 -14.88 10.07
N GLY A 155 -15.86 -14.41 9.45
CA GLY A 155 -15.30 -13.09 9.73
C GLY A 155 -16.32 -11.99 9.52
N ARG A 156 -16.29 -10.97 10.34
CA ARG A 156 -17.17 -9.78 10.23
C ARG A 156 -16.34 -8.51 10.27
N PRO A 157 -16.82 -7.44 9.61
CA PRO A 157 -16.17 -6.15 9.78
C PRO A 157 -16.17 -5.73 11.27
N MET A 158 -15.12 -5.07 11.70
CA MET A 158 -15.11 -4.36 12.98
C MET A 158 -16.21 -3.29 12.97
N ASP A 159 -16.67 -2.88 14.14
CA ASP A 159 -17.69 -1.83 14.23
C ASP A 159 -17.13 -0.49 13.73
N TYR A 160 -17.62 -0.04 12.60
CA TYR A 160 -17.25 1.22 11.97
C TYR A 160 -18.35 2.30 12.02
N GLN A 161 -19.47 2.01 12.70
CA GLN A 161 -20.63 2.92 12.69
C GLN A 161 -20.30 4.32 13.24
N SER A 162 -19.44 4.41 14.24
CA SER A 162 -18.99 5.69 14.79
C SER A 162 -18.07 6.49 13.86
N LEU A 163 -17.62 5.87 12.76
CA LEU A 163 -16.71 6.49 11.77
C LEU A 163 -17.43 6.94 10.50
N MET A 164 -18.76 6.86 10.48
CA MET A 164 -19.54 7.27 9.31
C MET A 164 -19.63 8.80 9.17
N PRO A 165 -19.50 9.37 7.96
CA PRO A 165 -19.12 8.68 6.72
C PRO A 165 -17.70 8.13 6.82
N TYR A 166 -17.47 6.91 6.23
CA TYR A 166 -16.21 6.19 6.39
C TYR A 166 -15.11 6.76 5.48
N GLU A 167 -14.21 7.49 6.06
CA GLU A 167 -13.12 8.19 5.35
C GLU A 167 -11.76 7.46 5.41
N CYS A 168 -11.72 6.28 6.03
CA CYS A 168 -10.47 5.54 6.25
C CYS A 168 -10.19 4.46 5.18
N GLY A 169 -10.98 4.41 4.10
CA GLY A 169 -10.81 3.48 2.98
C GLY A 169 -10.47 4.19 1.67
N PHE A 170 -9.83 3.47 0.78
CA PHE A 170 -9.62 3.86 -0.62
C PHE A 170 -10.41 2.91 -1.52
N GLY A 171 -11.13 3.45 -2.50
CA GLY A 171 -11.91 2.63 -3.43
C GLY A 171 -13.18 2.01 -2.83
N VAL A 172 -13.76 2.61 -1.80
CA VAL A 172 -15.01 2.20 -1.18
C VAL A 172 -15.96 3.37 -1.02
N ASN A 173 -17.26 3.08 -1.00
CA ASN A 173 -18.29 4.07 -0.78
C ASN A 173 -18.26 4.55 0.69
N ALA A 174 -18.18 5.85 0.91
CA ALA A 174 -18.10 6.43 2.26
C ALA A 174 -19.38 6.20 3.08
N GLU A 175 -20.55 6.11 2.45
CA GLU A 175 -21.84 5.86 3.11
C GLU A 175 -22.14 4.37 3.29
N ASN A 176 -21.48 3.49 2.52
CA ASN A 176 -21.55 2.04 2.67
C ASN A 176 -20.18 1.41 2.38
N PRO A 177 -19.26 1.39 3.34
CA PRO A 177 -17.85 1.04 3.11
C PRO A 177 -17.59 -0.44 2.79
N LEU A 178 -18.62 -1.28 2.76
CA LEU A 178 -18.54 -2.64 2.22
C LEU A 178 -18.84 -2.68 0.72
N GLU A 179 -19.32 -1.59 0.12
CA GLU A 179 -19.48 -1.43 -1.32
C GLU A 179 -18.24 -0.79 -1.94
N ILE A 180 -17.84 -1.34 -3.08
CA ILE A 180 -16.69 -0.87 -3.85
C ILE A 180 -17.08 0.37 -4.65
N ASP A 181 -16.25 1.41 -4.58
CA ASP A 181 -16.28 2.60 -5.44
C ASP A 181 -14.93 2.78 -6.14
N LEU A 182 -14.85 2.41 -7.40
CA LEU A 182 -13.63 2.47 -8.18
C LEU A 182 -13.37 3.82 -8.87
N THR A 183 -14.13 4.87 -8.57
CA THR A 183 -13.96 6.18 -9.20
C THR A 183 -12.55 6.74 -9.04
N GLU A 184 -12.05 6.86 -7.80
CA GLU A 184 -10.68 7.33 -7.55
C GLU A 184 -9.60 6.32 -7.98
N PRO A 185 -9.73 4.99 -7.73
CA PRO A 185 -8.78 4.00 -8.22
C PRO A 185 -8.59 3.99 -9.74
N LEU A 186 -9.67 4.05 -10.52
CA LEU A 186 -9.57 4.11 -11.98
C LEU A 186 -8.92 5.41 -12.46
N ARG A 187 -9.26 6.54 -11.84
CA ARG A 187 -8.59 7.81 -12.09
C ARG A 187 -7.09 7.69 -11.83
N LEU A 188 -6.68 7.13 -10.69
CA LEU A 188 -5.27 6.95 -10.35
C LEU A 188 -4.55 6.06 -11.37
N ILE A 189 -5.15 4.95 -11.80
CA ILE A 189 -4.57 4.06 -12.82
C ILE A 189 -4.36 4.81 -14.14
N CYS A 190 -5.33 5.63 -14.56
CA CYS A 190 -5.16 6.45 -15.78
C CYS A 190 -4.01 7.45 -15.63
N GLU A 191 -3.92 8.16 -14.49
CA GLU A 191 -2.84 9.09 -14.22
C GLU A 191 -1.46 8.39 -14.16
N LEU A 192 -1.37 7.19 -13.55
CA LEU A 192 -0.14 6.39 -13.55
C LEU A 192 0.28 5.96 -14.96
N LYS A 193 -0.68 5.62 -15.83
CA LYS A 193 -0.42 5.34 -17.25
C LYS A 193 0.12 6.57 -17.97
N GLU A 194 -0.48 7.74 -17.76
CA GLU A 194 -0.01 9.02 -18.34
C GLU A 194 1.39 9.38 -17.84
N MET A 195 1.70 9.08 -16.60
CA MET A 195 3.04 9.21 -16.03
C MET A 195 4.03 8.18 -16.58
N GLY A 196 3.60 7.23 -17.42
CA GLY A 196 4.42 6.20 -18.08
C GLY A 196 4.82 5.05 -17.16
N VAL A 197 3.99 4.71 -16.18
CA VAL A 197 4.11 3.45 -15.45
C VAL A 197 3.89 2.30 -16.43
N ALA A 198 4.84 1.37 -16.50
CA ALA A 198 4.85 0.31 -17.52
C ALA A 198 3.76 -0.76 -17.28
N ALA A 199 3.44 -1.04 -16.03
CA ALA A 199 2.37 -1.96 -15.65
C ALA A 199 1.85 -1.65 -14.24
N VAL A 200 0.57 -1.93 -14.02
CA VAL A 200 -0.05 -1.90 -12.69
C VAL A 200 -0.46 -3.33 -12.30
N ASN A 201 0.11 -3.81 -11.19
CA ASN A 201 -0.31 -5.06 -10.56
C ASN A 201 -1.47 -4.76 -9.62
N VAL A 202 -2.69 -5.06 -10.06
CA VAL A 202 -3.90 -4.78 -9.29
C VAL A 202 -4.03 -5.76 -8.13
N SER A 203 -4.29 -5.22 -6.94
CA SER A 203 -4.51 -5.95 -5.70
C SER A 203 -5.68 -5.31 -4.93
N CYS A 204 -6.05 -5.84 -3.78
CA CYS A 204 -7.10 -5.31 -2.91
C CYS A 204 -6.90 -5.78 -1.47
N GLY A 205 -7.50 -5.06 -0.52
CA GLY A 205 -7.46 -5.40 0.90
C GLY A 205 -6.07 -5.56 1.49
N SER A 206 -6.01 -6.21 2.65
CA SER A 206 -4.77 -6.44 3.39
C SER A 206 -4.74 -7.85 3.99
N PRO A 207 -3.60 -8.56 3.94
CA PRO A 207 -3.44 -9.85 4.60
C PRO A 207 -3.48 -9.75 6.14
N TYR A 208 -3.39 -8.54 6.69
CA TYR A 208 -3.31 -8.30 8.14
C TYR A 208 -4.66 -7.98 8.78
N TYR A 209 -5.64 -7.49 8.02
CA TYR A 209 -6.92 -7.07 8.57
C TYR A 209 -8.14 -7.34 7.69
N SER A 210 -7.94 -7.76 6.42
CA SER A 210 -9.00 -8.23 5.51
C SER A 210 -8.50 -9.39 4.63
N PRO A 211 -7.89 -10.45 5.23
CA PRO A 211 -7.16 -11.49 4.50
C PRO A 211 -8.04 -12.31 3.54
N HIS A 212 -9.34 -12.47 3.83
CA HIS A 212 -10.27 -13.18 2.99
C HIS A 212 -10.41 -12.58 1.57
N ILE A 213 -10.21 -11.27 1.42
CA ILE A 213 -10.24 -10.61 0.13
C ILE A 213 -9.08 -11.07 -0.77
N GLN A 214 -7.91 -11.32 -0.18
CA GLN A 214 -6.73 -11.80 -0.93
C GLN A 214 -6.66 -13.32 -1.05
N ARG A 215 -7.26 -14.03 -0.10
CA ARG A 215 -7.19 -15.49 0.04
C ARG A 215 -8.60 -16.06 0.27
N PRO A 216 -9.52 -15.91 -0.69
CA PRO A 216 -10.93 -16.21 -0.47
C PRO A 216 -11.23 -17.71 -0.34
N ALA A 217 -10.39 -18.58 -0.89
CA ALA A 217 -10.68 -20.00 -0.98
C ALA A 217 -10.19 -20.83 0.21
N ILE A 218 -9.35 -20.28 1.07
CA ILE A 218 -8.72 -21.03 2.16
C ILE A 218 -8.80 -20.20 3.44
N PHE A 219 -9.38 -20.82 4.46
CA PHE A 219 -9.29 -20.29 5.82
C PHE A 219 -7.85 -20.41 6.32
N PRO A 220 -7.07 -19.31 6.42
CA PRO A 220 -5.73 -19.37 6.98
C PRO A 220 -5.86 -19.40 8.51
N PRO A 221 -5.29 -20.39 9.20
CA PRO A 221 -5.32 -20.42 10.68
C PRO A 221 -4.74 -19.16 11.33
N SER A 222 -3.81 -18.49 10.63
CA SER A 222 -3.21 -17.24 11.08
C SER A 222 -4.19 -16.05 11.15
N ASP A 223 -5.28 -16.10 10.39
CA ASP A 223 -6.23 -14.99 10.29
C ASP A 223 -7.35 -15.09 11.33
N GLY A 224 -7.53 -16.29 11.91
CA GLY A 224 -8.40 -16.51 13.04
C GLY A 224 -9.90 -16.48 12.73
N TYR A 225 -10.32 -16.41 11.45
CA TYR A 225 -11.73 -16.46 11.08
C TYR A 225 -11.95 -17.14 9.71
N GLN A 226 -13.15 -17.69 9.54
CA GLN A 226 -13.61 -18.21 8.26
C GLN A 226 -14.04 -17.05 7.35
N PRO A 227 -13.71 -17.07 6.06
CA PRO A 227 -14.18 -16.05 5.11
C PRO A 227 -15.69 -15.88 5.12
N PRO A 228 -16.21 -14.66 5.01
CA PRO A 228 -17.63 -14.38 4.89
C PRO A 228 -18.22 -14.85 3.56
#